data_81df7c3a9f17b061c46e2420b80b4a86
#
_entry.id   81df7c3a9f17b061c46e2420b80b4a86
#
_cell.length_a   1.000
_cell.length_b   1.000
_cell.length_c   1.000
_cell.angle_alpha   90.00
_cell.angle_beta   90.00
_cell.angle_gamma   90.00
#
_symmetry.space_group_name_H-M   'P 1'
#
loop_
_entity.id
_entity.type
_entity.pdbx_description
1 polymer ?
#
loop_
_entity_poly.entity_id
_entity_poly.type
_entity_poly.pdbx_seq_one_letter_code
_entity_poly.pdbx_strand_id
1 'polypeptide(L)'
;MADPSVLSLPEDPKEAQKAFQSLPIEDQLDMVLKARGKERLHYLFLSENPEQLVRQLPELEIFLTVKEVGERDSLELISLTTPEQFQYLLDLDFWKKDRLDPEKVLHWMDLLVESGENKVTQFIQSTDPEFIALLLKKFLEVITIEGEALGTRDRVPLFTLDQYYYFNFRGKGAREIFQPFLEIFYRVDNRVFRRLMDSLLLGLESELEETGYRLRNARLADNGFPSFEEALEIYRFVKPDSFTVGEGSLRVTDRGEARREGSVFYLAFQDQGPFFSSVLSEIDDPDEQDRLKQDMTGLCNKAIVAEAVDLSNIAAMERTVEKVYHTLNLGLQYLSKEDRIRASHFLRSLPLQRLFQCGVSTTILLRRKAESILKGPWFSNDQENLVFLDPPHFETFEGILRRRPALYRNWGYEDFKTLQDLKEAEDFLEFIDTVVNFVGRELKVNPIRLKEMDLSGCNPEDCREITLSTVFLTSLANRMLKGSFQFEAIEQAGVKDFLYRVFEWDAQGKGVIRMEVKERLREWLSSIESEDSRRQHLLAFQDFCLDLFEEGYGKLPPEEEVDPRFVKGLLIRR
;
A
#
# COMPACT_ATOMS: atom_id res chain seq x y z
N MET A 1 8.37 -30.31 -2.67
CA MET A 1 7.68 -31.61 -2.56
C MET A 1 6.26 -31.30 -2.15
N ALA A 2 5.26 -31.73 -2.88
CA ALA A 2 3.87 -31.53 -2.52
C ALA A 2 3.59 -32.24 -1.20
N ASP A 3 2.91 -31.55 -0.30
CA ASP A 3 2.46 -32.05 0.99
C ASP A 3 1.52 -33.27 0.75
N PRO A 4 1.81 -34.46 1.29
CA PRO A 4 0.98 -35.66 1.04
C PRO A 4 -0.38 -35.63 1.70
N SER A 5 -0.78 -34.54 2.36
CA SER A 5 -2.05 -34.41 3.09
C SER A 5 -3.16 -33.64 2.35
N VAL A 6 -2.97 -33.20 1.11
CA VAL A 6 -4.06 -32.61 0.33
C VAL A 6 -4.93 -33.75 -0.21
N LEU A 7 -5.99 -34.09 0.51
CA LEU A 7 -7.07 -34.94 0.03
C LEU A 7 -7.71 -34.29 -1.20
N SER A 8 -7.27 -34.71 -2.40
CA SER A 8 -7.91 -34.27 -3.63
C SER A 8 -9.27 -34.97 -3.77
N LEU A 9 -10.34 -34.21 -3.80
CA LEU A 9 -11.66 -34.72 -4.08
C LEU A 9 -11.77 -35.21 -5.54
N PRO A 10 -12.63 -36.23 -5.84
CA PRO A 10 -12.91 -36.64 -7.21
C PRO A 10 -13.43 -35.51 -8.07
N GLU A 11 -13.20 -35.57 -9.39
CA GLU A 11 -13.70 -34.54 -10.34
C GLU A 11 -15.22 -34.61 -10.55
N ASP A 12 -15.83 -35.80 -10.36
CA ASP A 12 -17.29 -35.95 -10.43
C ASP A 12 -17.97 -35.31 -9.20
N PRO A 13 -18.89 -34.34 -9.39
CA PRO A 13 -19.51 -33.60 -8.27
C PRO A 13 -20.23 -34.49 -7.25
N LYS A 14 -20.85 -35.59 -7.70
CA LYS A 14 -21.57 -36.51 -6.80
C LYS A 14 -20.60 -37.38 -5.99
N GLU A 15 -19.50 -37.78 -6.61
CA GLU A 15 -18.47 -38.56 -5.92
C GLU A 15 -17.69 -37.66 -4.96
N ALA A 16 -17.37 -36.41 -5.36
CA ALA A 16 -16.76 -35.39 -4.51
C ALA A 16 -17.62 -35.13 -3.27
N GLN A 17 -18.92 -34.94 -3.43
CA GLN A 17 -19.84 -34.72 -2.31
C GLN A 17 -19.84 -35.91 -1.35
N LYS A 18 -19.97 -37.16 -1.86
CA LYS A 18 -19.95 -38.36 -1.01
C LYS A 18 -18.60 -38.54 -0.30
N ALA A 19 -17.50 -38.30 -1.01
CA ALA A 19 -16.16 -38.37 -0.43
C ALA A 19 -16.00 -37.35 0.69
N PHE A 20 -16.39 -36.09 0.48
CA PHE A 20 -16.32 -35.02 1.47
C PHE A 20 -17.20 -35.34 2.69
N GLN A 21 -18.44 -35.77 2.49
CA GLN A 21 -19.37 -36.13 3.57
C GLN A 21 -18.91 -37.35 4.39
N SER A 22 -18.09 -38.24 3.82
CA SER A 22 -17.51 -39.38 4.54
C SER A 22 -16.34 -39.01 5.45
N LEU A 23 -15.79 -37.80 5.33
CA LEU A 23 -14.69 -37.31 6.17
C LEU A 23 -15.18 -36.93 7.57
N PRO A 24 -14.38 -37.12 8.62
CA PRO A 24 -14.62 -36.52 9.92
C PRO A 24 -14.81 -35.01 9.82
N ILE A 25 -15.62 -34.43 10.71
CA ILE A 25 -15.92 -32.98 10.68
C ILE A 25 -14.67 -32.12 10.81
N GLU A 26 -13.66 -32.58 11.54
CA GLU A 26 -12.37 -31.92 11.71
C GLU A 26 -11.60 -31.83 10.38
N ASP A 27 -11.61 -32.92 9.59
CA ASP A 27 -10.96 -32.94 8.27
C ASP A 27 -11.74 -32.09 7.25
N GLN A 28 -13.08 -32.08 7.33
CA GLN A 28 -13.91 -31.18 6.51
C GLN A 28 -13.58 -29.71 6.84
N LEU A 29 -13.49 -29.37 8.13
CA LEU A 29 -13.14 -28.02 8.58
C LEU A 29 -11.72 -27.61 8.12
N ASP A 30 -10.76 -28.51 8.23
CA ASP A 30 -9.38 -28.27 7.78
C ASP A 30 -9.33 -27.97 6.27
N MET A 31 -10.07 -28.72 5.44
CA MET A 31 -10.19 -28.45 4.01
C MET A 31 -10.83 -27.09 3.73
N VAL A 32 -11.90 -26.74 4.44
CA VAL A 32 -12.59 -25.46 4.32
C VAL A 32 -11.69 -24.30 4.73
N LEU A 33 -10.92 -24.45 5.81
CA LEU A 33 -9.99 -23.42 6.31
C LEU A 33 -8.83 -23.19 5.34
N LYS A 34 -8.31 -24.24 4.69
CA LYS A 34 -7.22 -24.13 3.71
C LYS A 34 -7.65 -23.55 2.36
N ALA A 35 -8.95 -23.64 2.02
CA ALA A 35 -9.51 -23.11 0.80
C ALA A 35 -9.79 -21.58 0.87
N ARG A 36 -9.97 -20.92 -0.28
CA ARG A 36 -10.32 -19.50 -0.39
C ARG A 36 -11.49 -19.26 -1.34
N GLY A 37 -12.20 -18.16 -1.14
CA GLY A 37 -13.21 -17.66 -2.06
C GLY A 37 -14.23 -18.71 -2.50
N LYS A 38 -14.39 -18.90 -3.81
CA LYS A 38 -15.35 -19.84 -4.39
C LYS A 38 -15.08 -21.30 -4.02
N GLU A 39 -13.84 -21.68 -3.84
CA GLU A 39 -13.47 -23.04 -3.45
C GLU A 39 -13.90 -23.33 -2.01
N ARG A 40 -13.67 -22.39 -1.08
CA ARG A 40 -14.16 -22.49 0.30
C ARG A 40 -15.67 -22.61 0.33
N LEU A 41 -16.37 -21.76 -0.44
CA LEU A 41 -17.82 -21.80 -0.54
C LEU A 41 -18.30 -23.16 -1.08
N HIS A 42 -17.63 -23.70 -2.08
CA HIS A 42 -17.92 -25.02 -2.63
C HIS A 42 -17.79 -26.11 -1.58
N TYR A 43 -16.69 -26.18 -0.82
CA TYR A 43 -16.52 -27.19 0.23
C TYR A 43 -17.56 -27.05 1.34
N LEU A 44 -17.91 -25.84 1.76
CA LEU A 44 -18.98 -25.62 2.74
C LEU A 44 -20.30 -26.26 2.31
N PHE A 45 -20.70 -26.12 1.05
CA PHE A 45 -21.96 -26.66 0.54
C PHE A 45 -21.89 -28.10 0.05
N LEU A 46 -20.72 -28.74 0.08
CA LEU A 46 -20.61 -30.19 -0.04
C LEU A 46 -21.02 -30.91 1.27
N SER A 47 -20.92 -30.23 2.42
CA SER A 47 -21.27 -30.79 3.73
C SER A 47 -22.76 -31.04 3.87
N GLU A 48 -23.14 -32.07 4.65
CA GLU A 48 -24.53 -32.27 5.08
C GLU A 48 -25.00 -31.22 6.09
N ASN A 49 -24.05 -30.64 6.86
CA ASN A 49 -24.32 -29.65 7.88
C ASN A 49 -23.42 -28.40 7.71
N PRO A 50 -23.63 -27.60 6.66
CA PRO A 50 -22.79 -26.42 6.38
C PRO A 50 -22.82 -25.40 7.52
N GLU A 51 -23.96 -25.28 8.22
CA GLU A 51 -24.09 -24.40 9.39
C GLU A 51 -23.10 -24.74 10.51
N GLN A 52 -22.82 -26.01 10.75
CA GLN A 52 -21.88 -26.45 11.77
C GLN A 52 -20.44 -26.08 11.40
N LEU A 53 -20.07 -26.14 10.12
CA LEU A 53 -18.77 -25.70 9.62
C LEU A 53 -18.65 -24.18 9.69
N VAL A 54 -19.67 -23.45 9.23
CA VAL A 54 -19.68 -21.97 9.25
C VAL A 54 -19.50 -21.44 10.66
N ARG A 55 -20.16 -22.02 11.66
CA ARG A 55 -20.01 -21.63 13.08
C ARG A 55 -18.60 -21.77 13.62
N GLN A 56 -17.77 -22.64 13.04
CA GLN A 56 -16.39 -22.88 13.47
C GLN A 56 -15.38 -22.04 12.68
N LEU A 57 -15.82 -21.36 11.61
CA LEU A 57 -14.93 -20.48 10.85
C LEU A 57 -14.66 -19.18 11.60
N PRO A 58 -13.40 -18.69 11.59
CA PRO A 58 -13.08 -17.37 12.06
C PRO A 58 -13.86 -16.29 11.29
N GLU A 59 -14.30 -15.25 11.97
CA GLU A 59 -15.11 -14.16 11.41
C GLU A 59 -14.42 -13.49 10.22
N LEU A 60 -13.10 -13.29 10.31
CA LEU A 60 -12.29 -12.71 9.25
C LEU A 60 -12.32 -13.57 7.97
N GLU A 61 -12.24 -14.89 8.09
CA GLU A 61 -12.26 -15.80 6.94
C GLU A 61 -13.62 -15.77 6.23
N ILE A 62 -14.70 -15.64 6.99
CA ILE A 62 -16.05 -15.45 6.42
C ILE A 62 -16.13 -14.14 5.67
N PHE A 63 -15.67 -13.02 6.28
CA PHE A 63 -15.65 -11.71 5.66
C PHE A 63 -14.88 -11.74 4.33
N LEU A 64 -13.67 -12.27 4.35
CA LEU A 64 -12.82 -12.36 3.15
C LEU A 64 -13.47 -13.23 2.07
N THR A 65 -14.09 -14.36 2.46
CA THR A 65 -14.81 -15.23 1.50
C THR A 65 -15.97 -14.48 0.84
N VAL A 66 -16.78 -13.77 1.64
CA VAL A 66 -17.90 -12.97 1.13
C VAL A 66 -17.41 -11.89 0.17
N LYS A 67 -16.28 -11.24 0.47
CA LYS A 67 -15.70 -10.21 -0.40
C LYS A 67 -15.06 -10.77 -1.66
N GLU A 68 -14.39 -11.91 -1.60
CA GLU A 68 -13.77 -12.58 -2.76
C GLU A 68 -14.81 -13.14 -3.74
N VAL A 69 -15.92 -13.68 -3.21
CA VAL A 69 -17.00 -14.27 -4.02
C VAL A 69 -17.98 -13.22 -4.53
N GLY A 70 -18.23 -12.21 -3.71
CA GLY A 70 -19.26 -11.19 -3.87
C GLY A 70 -20.41 -11.40 -2.88
N GLU A 71 -20.91 -10.32 -2.28
CA GLU A 71 -21.90 -10.37 -1.20
C GLU A 71 -23.21 -11.03 -1.65
N ARG A 72 -23.72 -10.75 -2.85
CA ARG A 72 -24.96 -11.36 -3.36
C ARG A 72 -24.78 -12.83 -3.69
N ASP A 73 -23.64 -13.22 -4.22
CA ASP A 73 -23.32 -14.61 -4.53
C ASP A 73 -23.04 -15.44 -3.27
N SER A 74 -22.82 -14.75 -2.13
CA SER A 74 -22.58 -15.35 -0.81
C SER A 74 -23.80 -15.33 0.11
N LEU A 75 -25.01 -15.03 -0.39
CA LEU A 75 -26.22 -14.86 0.42
C LEU A 75 -26.52 -16.09 1.28
N GLU A 76 -26.32 -17.29 0.74
CA GLU A 76 -26.50 -18.54 1.47
C GLU A 76 -25.50 -18.67 2.63
N LEU A 77 -24.22 -18.34 2.41
CA LEU A 77 -23.22 -18.29 3.47
C LEU A 77 -23.61 -17.26 4.56
N ILE A 78 -24.02 -16.05 4.15
CA ILE A 78 -24.45 -14.98 5.06
C ILE A 78 -25.62 -15.46 5.93
N SER A 79 -26.58 -16.20 5.36
CA SER A 79 -27.73 -16.73 6.11
C SER A 79 -27.33 -17.72 7.21
N LEU A 80 -26.22 -18.46 7.02
CA LEU A 80 -25.71 -19.46 7.95
C LEU A 80 -24.80 -18.89 9.05
N THR A 81 -24.35 -17.62 8.94
CA THR A 81 -23.46 -17.01 9.93
C THR A 81 -24.12 -16.89 11.30
N THR A 82 -23.31 -16.98 12.37
CA THR A 82 -23.77 -16.64 13.72
C THR A 82 -24.05 -15.14 13.85
N PRO A 83 -24.78 -14.71 14.88
CA PRO A 83 -24.96 -13.28 15.13
C PRO A 83 -23.65 -12.51 15.26
N GLU A 84 -22.67 -13.07 15.96
CA GLU A 84 -21.35 -12.48 16.18
C GLU A 84 -20.58 -12.36 14.86
N GLN A 85 -20.58 -13.43 14.05
CA GLN A 85 -19.98 -13.43 12.72
C GLN A 85 -20.64 -12.38 11.82
N PHE A 86 -21.96 -12.30 11.81
CA PHE A 86 -22.68 -11.29 11.01
C PHE A 86 -22.39 -9.87 11.50
N GLN A 87 -22.41 -9.62 12.80
CA GLN A 87 -22.04 -8.31 13.38
C GLN A 87 -20.63 -7.90 12.97
N TYR A 88 -19.71 -8.85 12.94
CA TYR A 88 -18.33 -8.59 12.50
C TYR A 88 -18.25 -8.15 11.02
N LEU A 89 -19.04 -8.77 10.13
CA LEU A 89 -19.14 -8.34 8.72
C LEU A 89 -19.57 -6.86 8.63
N LEU A 90 -20.58 -6.49 9.42
CA LEU A 90 -21.10 -5.13 9.45
C LEU A 90 -20.08 -4.13 10.03
N ASP A 91 -19.38 -4.52 11.09
CA ASP A 91 -18.36 -3.69 11.72
C ASP A 91 -17.19 -3.37 10.78
N LEU A 92 -16.82 -4.31 9.90
CA LEU A 92 -15.77 -4.10 8.91
C LEU A 92 -16.22 -3.25 7.72
N ASP A 93 -17.47 -3.34 7.30
CA ASP A 93 -17.91 -2.79 6.02
C ASP A 93 -18.82 -1.55 6.12
N PHE A 94 -19.58 -1.38 7.18
CA PHE A 94 -20.54 -0.28 7.32
C PHE A 94 -19.93 1.11 7.42
N TRP A 95 -18.66 1.20 7.79
CA TRP A 95 -18.05 2.43 8.23
C TRP A 95 -17.09 3.03 7.20
N LYS A 96 -17.23 4.33 6.99
CA LYS A 96 -16.26 5.14 6.29
C LYS A 96 -15.63 6.12 7.28
N LYS A 97 -14.43 5.76 7.79
CA LYS A 97 -13.79 6.41 8.93
C LYS A 97 -14.63 6.26 10.19
N ASP A 98 -15.15 7.37 10.73
CA ASP A 98 -15.94 7.49 11.96
C ASP A 98 -17.47 7.57 11.74
N ARG A 99 -17.92 7.45 10.47
CA ARG A 99 -19.33 7.57 10.10
C ARG A 99 -19.83 6.35 9.34
N LEU A 100 -21.12 6.05 9.51
CA LEU A 100 -21.78 5.04 8.69
C LEU A 100 -21.86 5.49 7.22
N ASP A 101 -21.50 4.58 6.32
CA ASP A 101 -21.71 4.75 4.88
C ASP A 101 -23.14 4.34 4.50
N PRO A 102 -24.02 5.30 4.09
CA PRO A 102 -25.42 5.00 3.83
C PRO A 102 -25.64 3.96 2.71
N GLU A 103 -24.79 3.93 1.69
CA GLU A 103 -24.94 2.99 0.58
C GLU A 103 -24.63 1.56 1.04
N LYS A 104 -23.57 1.38 1.82
CA LYS A 104 -23.20 0.09 2.40
C LYS A 104 -24.25 -0.40 3.41
N VAL A 105 -24.77 0.49 4.23
CA VAL A 105 -25.85 0.14 5.18
C VAL A 105 -27.09 -0.35 4.42
N LEU A 106 -27.55 0.37 3.40
CA LEU A 106 -28.69 -0.09 2.58
C LEU A 106 -28.43 -1.45 1.95
N HIS A 107 -27.25 -1.65 1.37
CA HIS A 107 -26.88 -2.91 0.74
C HIS A 107 -26.91 -4.11 1.71
N TRP A 108 -26.28 -3.96 2.87
CA TRP A 108 -26.25 -5.04 3.87
C TRP A 108 -27.60 -5.30 4.55
N MET A 109 -28.41 -4.24 4.74
CA MET A 109 -29.77 -4.40 5.25
C MET A 109 -30.69 -5.10 4.22
N ASP A 110 -30.47 -4.87 2.92
CA ASP A 110 -31.12 -5.61 1.83
C ASP A 110 -30.76 -7.10 1.90
N LEU A 111 -29.48 -7.42 1.99
CA LEU A 111 -28.98 -8.81 2.14
C LEU A 111 -29.52 -9.47 3.41
N LEU A 112 -29.62 -8.74 4.52
CA LEU A 112 -30.20 -9.25 5.76
C LEU A 112 -31.66 -9.64 5.59
N VAL A 113 -32.45 -8.81 4.92
CA VAL A 113 -33.88 -9.08 4.65
C VAL A 113 -34.01 -10.22 3.65
N GLU A 114 -33.18 -10.26 2.58
CA GLU A 114 -33.15 -11.35 1.60
C GLU A 114 -32.74 -12.69 2.23
N SER A 115 -31.89 -12.68 3.29
CA SER A 115 -31.48 -13.90 4.02
C SER A 115 -32.62 -14.54 4.84
N GLY A 116 -33.78 -13.89 4.93
CA GLY A 116 -35.01 -14.43 5.51
C GLY A 116 -35.30 -14.01 6.95
N GLU A 117 -36.54 -14.24 7.35
CA GLU A 117 -37.11 -13.78 8.64
C GLU A 117 -36.34 -14.29 9.87
N ASN A 118 -35.82 -15.53 9.81
CA ASN A 118 -35.04 -16.08 10.91
C ASN A 118 -33.74 -15.30 11.13
N LYS A 119 -33.05 -14.90 10.06
CA LYS A 119 -31.82 -14.12 10.14
C LYS A 119 -32.07 -12.71 10.68
N VAL A 120 -33.14 -12.07 10.21
CA VAL A 120 -33.59 -10.78 10.73
C VAL A 120 -33.93 -10.87 12.22
N THR A 121 -34.62 -11.94 12.64
CA THR A 121 -34.96 -12.18 14.05
C THR A 121 -33.71 -12.34 14.91
N GLN A 122 -32.75 -13.15 14.48
CA GLN A 122 -31.47 -13.30 15.16
C GLN A 122 -30.75 -11.95 15.29
N PHE A 123 -30.67 -11.16 14.22
CA PHE A 123 -30.07 -9.84 14.24
C PHE A 123 -30.73 -8.92 15.25
N ILE A 124 -32.07 -8.83 15.28
CA ILE A 124 -32.81 -7.99 16.23
C ILE A 124 -32.56 -8.40 17.68
N GLN A 125 -32.48 -9.71 17.94
CA GLN A 125 -32.33 -10.24 19.31
C GLN A 125 -30.89 -10.12 19.86
N SER A 126 -29.89 -10.14 18.98
CA SER A 126 -28.48 -10.14 19.37
C SER A 126 -27.78 -8.80 19.24
N THR A 127 -28.29 -7.92 18.39
CA THR A 127 -27.66 -6.63 18.12
C THR A 127 -28.05 -5.60 19.19
N ASP A 128 -27.08 -4.77 19.57
CA ASP A 128 -27.30 -3.66 20.49
C ASP A 128 -28.42 -2.74 19.98
N PRO A 129 -29.47 -2.47 20.80
CA PRO A 129 -30.58 -1.60 20.40
C PRO A 129 -30.14 -0.19 19.97
N GLU A 130 -29.06 0.36 20.54
CA GLU A 130 -28.54 1.67 20.15
C GLU A 130 -27.94 1.65 18.75
N PHE A 131 -27.33 0.52 18.35
CA PHE A 131 -26.84 0.35 16.98
C PHE A 131 -28.01 0.23 15.99
N ILE A 132 -29.06 -0.52 16.33
CA ILE A 132 -30.28 -0.57 15.50
C ILE A 132 -30.91 0.82 15.40
N ALA A 133 -30.94 1.59 16.52
CA ALA A 133 -31.43 2.97 16.50
C ALA A 133 -30.64 3.84 15.52
N LEU A 134 -29.32 3.72 15.54
CA LEU A 134 -28.44 4.46 14.62
C LEU A 134 -28.75 4.14 13.15
N LEU A 135 -28.91 2.85 12.80
CA LEU A 135 -29.27 2.44 11.44
C LEU A 135 -30.61 3.01 11.03
N LEU A 136 -31.63 2.89 11.88
CA LEU A 136 -32.97 3.40 11.59
C LEU A 136 -33.01 4.91 11.50
N LYS A 137 -32.32 5.65 12.38
CA LYS A 137 -32.29 7.12 12.40
C LYS A 137 -31.75 7.71 11.09
N LYS A 138 -30.84 6.99 10.45
CA LYS A 138 -30.27 7.42 9.17
C LYS A 138 -31.27 7.40 8.02
N PHE A 139 -32.20 6.44 8.04
CA PHE A 139 -33.12 6.19 6.93
C PHE A 139 -34.59 6.42 7.26
N LEU A 140 -34.93 6.64 8.52
CA LEU A 140 -36.29 6.83 9.00
C LEU A 140 -36.45 8.14 9.76
N GLU A 141 -37.55 8.81 9.48
CA GLU A 141 -38.09 9.84 10.34
C GLU A 141 -39.33 9.28 11.03
N VAL A 142 -39.28 9.22 12.35
CA VAL A 142 -40.38 8.74 13.18
C VAL A 142 -41.20 9.95 13.65
N ILE A 143 -42.51 9.86 13.51
CA ILE A 143 -43.46 10.91 13.86
C ILE A 143 -44.55 10.30 14.73
N THR A 144 -44.92 10.96 15.80
CA THR A 144 -46.14 10.65 16.58
C THR A 144 -47.21 11.67 16.29
N ILE A 145 -48.43 11.23 16.13
CA ILE A 145 -49.57 12.13 15.93
C ILE A 145 -50.28 12.30 17.30
N GLU A 146 -49.95 13.36 18.00
CA GLU A 146 -50.78 13.86 19.09
C GLU A 146 -51.80 14.84 18.50
N GLY A 147 -53.10 14.47 18.51
CA GLY A 147 -54.30 15.25 18.26
C GLY A 147 -54.20 16.44 17.29
N GLU A 148 -55.01 16.46 16.22
CA GLU A 148 -55.33 17.59 15.31
C GLU A 148 -54.30 18.02 14.24
N ALA A 149 -53.09 17.52 14.18
CA ALA A 149 -52.09 17.98 13.19
C ALA A 149 -52.13 17.32 11.81
N LEU A 150 -53.15 16.52 11.50
CA LEU A 150 -53.30 15.84 10.19
C LEU A 150 -53.73 16.76 9.02
N GLY A 151 -53.95 18.07 9.31
CA GLY A 151 -54.61 18.97 8.36
C GLY A 151 -53.73 19.70 7.35
N THR A 152 -52.40 19.74 7.48
CA THR A 152 -51.60 20.69 6.71
C THR A 152 -50.20 20.21 6.22
N ARG A 153 -49.82 18.96 6.34
CA ARG A 153 -48.58 18.46 5.70
C ARG A 153 -48.91 17.61 4.48
N ASP A 154 -48.28 17.93 3.37
CA ASP A 154 -48.43 17.30 2.05
C ASP A 154 -48.55 15.78 2.13
N ARG A 155 -49.53 15.24 1.41
CA ARG A 155 -50.02 13.86 1.37
C ARG A 155 -48.97 12.82 0.90
N VAL A 156 -47.93 12.59 1.66
CA VAL A 156 -47.15 11.36 1.53
C VAL A 156 -47.82 10.31 2.43
N PRO A 157 -48.25 9.15 1.91
CA PRO A 157 -48.82 8.09 2.75
C PRO A 157 -47.73 7.58 3.70
N LEU A 158 -47.78 8.01 4.95
CA LEU A 158 -46.89 7.55 6.01
C LEU A 158 -47.22 6.09 6.32
N PHE A 159 -46.18 5.27 6.46
CA PHE A 159 -46.33 3.89 6.88
C PHE A 159 -46.49 3.82 8.40
N THR A 160 -47.35 2.94 8.91
CA THR A 160 -47.56 2.71 10.34
C THR A 160 -47.90 1.24 10.61
N LEU A 161 -47.49 0.74 11.77
CA LEU A 161 -47.78 -0.63 12.24
C LEU A 161 -48.80 -0.64 13.37
N ASP A 162 -48.92 0.44 14.16
CA ASP A 162 -49.73 0.50 15.39
C ASP A 162 -50.60 1.76 15.49
N GLN A 163 -50.65 2.59 14.42
CA GLN A 163 -51.35 3.88 14.39
C GLN A 163 -50.85 4.92 15.42
N TYR A 164 -49.72 4.64 16.07
CA TYR A 164 -49.09 5.56 17.02
C TYR A 164 -47.76 6.12 16.45
N TYR A 165 -46.89 5.25 15.95
CA TYR A 165 -45.67 5.66 15.23
C TYR A 165 -45.92 5.64 13.74
N TYR A 166 -45.56 6.72 13.07
CA TYR A 166 -45.62 6.89 11.62
C TYR A 166 -44.22 7.07 11.08
N PHE A 167 -43.92 6.43 9.95
CA PHE A 167 -42.60 6.37 9.38
C PHE A 167 -42.55 7.05 8.01
N ASN A 168 -41.60 7.99 7.89
CA ASN A 168 -41.19 8.57 6.62
C ASN A 168 -39.82 8.00 6.25
N PHE A 169 -39.70 7.37 5.08
CA PHE A 169 -38.44 6.75 4.63
C PHE A 169 -37.60 7.75 3.87
N ARG A 170 -36.31 7.85 4.23
CA ARG A 170 -35.32 8.75 3.64
C ARG A 170 -34.39 7.97 2.73
N GLY A 171 -34.25 8.40 1.47
CA GLY A 171 -33.38 7.75 0.49
C GLY A 171 -34.11 6.79 -0.44
N LYS A 172 -33.54 6.58 -1.63
CA LYS A 172 -34.07 5.69 -2.65
C LYS A 172 -33.88 4.24 -2.22
N GLY A 173 -34.94 3.42 -2.27
CA GLY A 173 -34.89 2.01 -1.89
C GLY A 173 -35.01 1.75 -0.38
N ALA A 174 -34.98 2.78 0.48
CA ALA A 174 -35.04 2.61 1.92
C ALA A 174 -36.38 2.00 2.38
N ARG A 175 -37.48 2.31 1.71
CA ARG A 175 -38.79 1.79 2.06
C ARG A 175 -38.88 0.28 1.83
N GLU A 176 -38.41 -0.19 0.70
CA GLU A 176 -38.45 -1.58 0.27
C GLU A 176 -37.65 -2.48 1.24
N ILE A 177 -36.59 -1.95 1.84
CA ILE A 177 -35.72 -2.66 2.76
C ILE A 177 -36.22 -2.55 4.21
N PHE A 178 -36.48 -1.34 4.68
CA PHE A 178 -36.79 -1.12 6.10
C PHE A 178 -38.25 -1.40 6.47
N GLN A 179 -39.20 -1.35 5.52
CA GLN A 179 -40.57 -1.72 5.83
C GLN A 179 -40.69 -3.19 6.27
N PRO A 180 -40.21 -4.22 5.52
CA PRO A 180 -40.20 -5.60 5.98
C PRO A 180 -39.42 -5.79 7.30
N PHE A 181 -38.29 -5.11 7.46
CA PHE A 181 -37.51 -5.15 8.69
C PHE A 181 -38.33 -4.68 9.90
N LEU A 182 -39.02 -3.55 9.80
CA LEU A 182 -39.86 -3.01 10.86
C LEU A 182 -41.05 -3.92 11.17
N GLU A 183 -41.66 -4.53 10.15
CA GLU A 183 -42.76 -5.50 10.32
C GLU A 183 -42.31 -6.72 11.13
N ILE A 184 -41.12 -7.25 10.82
CA ILE A 184 -40.53 -8.37 11.57
C ILE A 184 -40.18 -7.91 12.98
N PHE A 185 -39.53 -6.75 13.14
CA PHE A 185 -39.12 -6.24 14.44
C PHE A 185 -40.31 -6.03 15.38
N TYR A 186 -41.40 -5.44 14.87
CA TYR A 186 -42.63 -5.24 15.63
C TYR A 186 -43.24 -6.55 16.14
N ARG A 187 -43.15 -7.65 15.36
CA ARG A 187 -43.62 -8.96 15.74
C ARG A 187 -42.70 -9.68 16.71
N VAL A 188 -41.40 -9.54 16.54
CA VAL A 188 -40.40 -10.27 17.36
C VAL A 188 -40.32 -9.70 18.77
N ASP A 189 -40.22 -8.39 18.94
CA ASP A 189 -40.16 -7.73 20.25
C ASP A 189 -40.79 -6.34 20.22
N ASN A 190 -42.07 -6.30 20.46
CA ASN A 190 -42.85 -5.05 20.50
C ASN A 190 -42.39 -4.10 21.61
N ARG A 191 -41.84 -4.62 22.73
CA ARG A 191 -41.41 -3.77 23.86
C ARG A 191 -40.10 -3.03 23.51
N VAL A 192 -39.16 -3.76 22.96
CA VAL A 192 -37.91 -3.16 22.49
C VAL A 192 -38.18 -2.25 21.32
N PHE A 193 -39.04 -2.64 20.36
CA PHE A 193 -39.47 -1.81 19.25
C PHE A 193 -39.99 -0.44 19.72
N ARG A 194 -40.98 -0.39 20.64
CA ARG A 194 -41.53 0.86 21.13
C ARG A 194 -40.49 1.71 21.83
N ARG A 195 -39.70 1.14 22.73
CA ARG A 195 -38.61 1.84 23.42
C ARG A 195 -37.62 2.46 22.45
N LEU A 196 -37.31 1.75 21.38
CA LEU A 196 -36.42 2.24 20.34
C LEU A 196 -37.05 3.38 19.55
N MET A 197 -38.34 3.28 19.17
CA MET A 197 -39.05 4.36 18.49
C MET A 197 -39.10 5.63 19.32
N ASP A 198 -39.33 5.52 20.64
CA ASP A 198 -39.28 6.66 21.57
C ASP A 198 -37.88 7.30 21.60
N SER A 199 -36.82 6.48 21.59
CA SER A 199 -35.44 6.99 21.52
C SER A 199 -35.11 7.68 20.20
N LEU A 200 -35.68 7.23 19.09
CA LEU A 200 -35.52 7.85 17.78
C LEU A 200 -36.18 9.22 17.67
N LEU A 201 -37.25 9.46 18.42
CA LEU A 201 -37.90 10.79 18.49
C LEU A 201 -37.01 11.84 19.16
N LEU A 202 -36.23 11.46 20.18
CA LEU A 202 -35.50 12.36 21.07
C LEU A 202 -33.99 12.38 20.80
N GLY A 203 -33.41 11.30 20.29
CA GLY A 203 -31.97 11.13 20.15
C GLY A 203 -31.36 11.94 19.01
N LEU A 204 -30.12 12.44 19.22
CA LEU A 204 -29.31 13.07 18.18
C LEU A 204 -28.53 12.02 17.41
N GLU A 205 -28.52 12.13 16.09
CA GLU A 205 -27.80 11.18 15.20
C GLU A 205 -26.29 11.13 15.52
N SER A 206 -25.68 12.28 15.85
CA SER A 206 -24.25 12.36 16.16
C SER A 206 -23.85 11.62 17.44
N GLU A 207 -24.70 11.61 18.48
CA GLU A 207 -24.43 10.87 19.71
C GLU A 207 -24.52 9.35 19.49
N LEU A 208 -25.46 8.91 18.67
CA LEU A 208 -25.59 7.52 18.28
C LEU A 208 -24.41 7.05 17.41
N GLU A 209 -23.93 7.88 16.46
CA GLU A 209 -22.75 7.56 15.65
C GLU A 209 -21.49 7.44 16.52
N GLU A 210 -21.25 8.34 17.47
CA GLU A 210 -20.10 8.28 18.37
C GLU A 210 -20.14 7.00 19.24
N THR A 211 -21.31 6.68 19.81
CA THR A 211 -21.48 5.46 20.61
C THR A 211 -21.30 4.20 19.74
N GLY A 212 -21.92 4.15 18.57
CA GLY A 212 -21.78 3.04 17.64
C GLY A 212 -20.34 2.82 17.19
N TYR A 213 -19.61 3.89 16.88
CA TYR A 213 -18.21 3.83 16.51
C TYR A 213 -17.31 3.30 17.64
N ARG A 214 -17.56 3.74 18.87
CA ARG A 214 -16.83 3.25 20.07
C ARG A 214 -17.05 1.75 20.29
N LEU A 215 -18.31 1.28 20.22
CA LEU A 215 -18.66 -0.13 20.38
C LEU A 215 -18.06 -0.99 19.27
N ARG A 216 -18.13 -0.51 18.02
CA ARG A 216 -17.46 -1.15 16.88
C ARG A 216 -15.97 -1.35 17.14
N ASN A 217 -15.26 -0.28 17.52
CA ASN A 217 -13.82 -0.36 17.73
C ASN A 217 -13.47 -1.32 18.88
N ALA A 218 -14.27 -1.40 19.94
CA ALA A 218 -14.08 -2.38 20.99
C ALA A 218 -14.21 -3.82 20.45
N ARG A 219 -15.28 -4.13 19.69
CA ARG A 219 -15.47 -5.47 19.08
C ARG A 219 -14.36 -5.82 18.08
N LEU A 220 -13.92 -4.85 17.27
CA LEU A 220 -12.82 -5.07 16.33
C LEU A 220 -11.49 -5.30 17.05
N ALA A 221 -11.23 -4.60 18.16
CA ALA A 221 -10.05 -4.84 19.00
C ALA A 221 -10.06 -6.26 19.58
N ASP A 222 -11.21 -6.74 20.07
CA ASP A 222 -11.40 -8.13 20.52
C ASP A 222 -11.13 -9.15 19.39
N ASN A 223 -11.27 -8.75 18.14
CA ASN A 223 -11.02 -9.55 16.94
C ASN A 223 -9.66 -9.26 16.27
N GLY A 224 -8.74 -8.61 16.99
CA GLY A 224 -7.35 -8.42 16.54
C GLY A 224 -7.14 -7.24 15.56
N PHE A 225 -8.13 -6.34 15.40
CA PHE A 225 -7.96 -5.06 14.73
C PHE A 225 -7.76 -3.97 15.78
N PRO A 226 -6.54 -3.46 15.96
CA PRO A 226 -6.25 -2.47 17.00
C PRO A 226 -6.83 -1.09 16.66
N SER A 227 -6.74 -0.16 17.62
CA SER A 227 -6.96 1.26 17.34
C SER A 227 -5.96 1.79 16.31
N PHE A 228 -6.30 2.91 15.65
CA PHE A 228 -5.41 3.51 14.65
C PHE A 228 -4.07 3.93 15.25
N GLU A 229 -4.07 4.48 16.45
CA GLU A 229 -2.87 4.91 17.16
C GLU A 229 -1.95 3.72 17.47
N GLU A 230 -2.52 2.63 17.94
CA GLU A 230 -1.80 1.39 18.23
C GLU A 230 -1.27 0.74 16.93
N ALA A 231 -2.07 0.76 15.87
CA ALA A 231 -1.66 0.26 14.57
C ALA A 231 -0.46 1.01 14.00
N LEU A 232 -0.37 2.33 14.20
CA LEU A 232 0.76 3.14 13.74
C LEU A 232 2.10 2.76 14.39
N GLU A 233 2.09 2.08 15.52
CA GLU A 233 3.32 1.65 16.19
C GLU A 233 4.19 0.71 15.35
N ILE A 234 3.62 -0.01 14.38
CA ILE A 234 4.41 -0.87 13.47
C ILE A 234 5.40 -0.06 12.63
N TYR A 235 5.14 1.24 12.39
CA TYR A 235 6.01 2.16 11.65
C TYR A 235 6.98 2.95 12.54
N ARG A 236 7.00 2.64 13.84
CA ARG A 236 7.92 3.30 14.78
C ARG A 236 9.37 2.96 14.42
N PHE A 237 10.20 3.99 14.32
CA PHE A 237 11.62 3.80 14.10
C PHE A 237 12.28 3.03 15.24
N VAL A 238 13.01 1.99 14.90
CA VAL A 238 13.90 1.24 15.80
C VAL A 238 15.30 1.27 15.21
N LYS A 239 16.34 1.33 16.05
CA LYS A 239 17.71 1.30 15.53
C LYS A 239 18.04 -0.13 15.06
N PRO A 240 18.24 -0.38 13.75
CA PRO A 240 18.44 -1.75 13.25
C PRO A 240 19.63 -2.46 13.88
N ASP A 241 20.72 -1.77 14.14
CA ASP A 241 21.93 -2.33 14.74
C ASP A 241 21.78 -2.68 16.24
N SER A 242 20.65 -2.33 16.88
CA SER A 242 20.40 -2.67 18.29
C SER A 242 19.90 -4.10 18.49
N PHE A 243 19.56 -4.81 17.42
CA PHE A 243 19.10 -6.19 17.50
C PHE A 243 20.30 -7.15 17.59
N THR A 244 20.50 -7.77 18.75
CA THR A 244 21.54 -8.76 18.95
C THR A 244 20.96 -10.15 19.11
N VAL A 245 21.68 -11.15 18.60
CA VAL A 245 21.35 -12.56 18.79
C VAL A 245 21.59 -12.90 20.25
N GLY A 246 20.56 -13.16 21.04
CA GLY A 246 20.69 -13.55 22.44
C GLY A 246 19.99 -12.64 23.46
N GLU A 247 19.55 -11.42 23.08
CA GLU A 247 18.63 -10.67 23.92
C GLU A 247 17.22 -11.21 23.74
N GLY A 248 16.92 -12.28 24.45
CA GLY A 248 15.58 -12.74 24.72
C GLY A 248 14.82 -11.61 25.43
N SER A 249 14.28 -10.67 24.67
CA SER A 249 13.30 -9.73 25.17
C SER A 249 12.16 -10.56 25.74
N LEU A 250 11.85 -10.32 27.00
CA LEU A 250 10.73 -10.87 27.74
C LEU A 250 9.54 -11.06 26.78
N ARG A 251 9.24 -12.34 26.50
CA ARG A 251 8.04 -12.73 25.78
C ARG A 251 6.88 -12.28 26.65
N VAL A 252 6.31 -11.12 26.36
CA VAL A 252 4.97 -10.82 26.84
C VAL A 252 4.06 -11.69 25.99
N THR A 253 4.03 -12.96 26.34
CA THR A 253 2.90 -13.82 25.97
C THR A 253 1.77 -13.32 26.84
N ASP A 254 0.91 -12.52 26.24
CA ASP A 254 -0.41 -12.27 26.80
C ASP A 254 -1.14 -13.62 26.76
N ARG A 255 -1.07 -14.36 27.86
CA ARG A 255 -1.62 -15.73 28.02
C ARG A 255 -3.16 -15.74 28.05
N GLY A 256 -3.83 -14.66 27.63
CA GLY A 256 -5.27 -14.45 27.72
C GLY A 256 -6.04 -14.52 26.42
N GLU A 257 -5.37 -14.49 25.26
CA GLU A 257 -6.08 -14.55 23.99
C GLU A 257 -6.30 -16.01 23.58
N ALA A 258 -7.57 -16.38 23.34
CA ALA A 258 -7.93 -17.65 22.72
C ALA A 258 -7.07 -17.89 21.48
N ARG A 259 -6.55 -19.10 21.27
CA ARG A 259 -5.78 -19.49 20.07
C ARG A 259 -6.60 -19.09 18.84
N ARG A 260 -6.21 -18.02 18.18
CA ARG A 260 -6.77 -17.61 16.89
C ARG A 260 -5.93 -18.28 15.81
N GLU A 261 -6.58 -18.98 14.91
CA GLU A 261 -5.91 -19.55 13.74
C GLU A 261 -5.40 -18.42 12.83
N GLY A 262 -4.24 -18.63 12.20
CA GLY A 262 -3.70 -17.65 11.25
C GLY A 262 -4.59 -17.56 10.00
N SER A 263 -4.83 -16.35 9.48
CA SER A 263 -5.63 -16.13 8.28
C SER A 263 -4.96 -16.74 7.05
N VAL A 264 -5.65 -17.65 6.36
CA VAL A 264 -5.19 -18.27 5.11
C VAL A 264 -5.07 -17.22 4.00
N PHE A 265 -5.92 -16.20 3.98
CA PHE A 265 -5.80 -15.09 3.05
C PHE A 265 -4.44 -14.40 3.16
N TYR A 266 -4.00 -14.09 4.37
CA TYR A 266 -2.70 -13.44 4.57
C TYR A 266 -1.52 -14.36 4.27
N LEU A 267 -1.67 -15.66 4.53
CA LEU A 267 -0.61 -16.65 4.28
C LEU A 267 -0.43 -16.97 2.78
N ALA A 268 -1.41 -16.65 1.93
CA ALA A 268 -1.31 -16.85 0.48
C ALA A 268 -0.24 -16.01 -0.21
N PHE A 269 0.32 -14.98 0.45
CA PHE A 269 1.31 -14.06 -0.11
C PHE A 269 2.76 -14.40 0.27
N GLN A 270 3.04 -15.59 0.74
CA GLN A 270 4.39 -16.01 1.17
C GLN A 270 5.46 -15.82 0.08
N ASP A 271 5.13 -16.03 -1.18
CA ASP A 271 6.05 -15.87 -2.32
C ASP A 271 6.58 -14.44 -2.49
N GLN A 272 5.91 -13.45 -1.91
CA GLN A 272 6.34 -12.04 -1.93
C GLN A 272 7.53 -11.75 -1.01
N GLY A 273 7.89 -12.67 -0.14
CA GLY A 273 9.07 -12.59 0.73
C GLY A 273 9.95 -13.83 0.63
N PRO A 274 10.64 -14.08 -0.49
CA PRO A 274 11.25 -15.39 -0.78
C PRO A 274 12.28 -15.84 0.25
N PHE A 275 13.12 -14.95 0.76
CA PHE A 275 14.07 -15.30 1.81
C PHE A 275 13.37 -15.56 3.15
N PHE A 276 12.45 -14.67 3.56
CA PHE A 276 11.65 -14.83 4.76
C PHE A 276 10.87 -16.16 4.71
N SER A 277 10.19 -16.45 3.62
CA SER A 277 9.38 -17.67 3.46
C SER A 277 10.23 -18.94 3.40
N SER A 278 11.42 -18.88 2.79
CA SER A 278 12.33 -20.01 2.77
C SER A 278 12.85 -20.38 4.17
N VAL A 279 13.11 -19.38 5.01
CA VAL A 279 13.52 -19.61 6.40
C VAL A 279 12.34 -20.05 7.27
N LEU A 280 11.14 -19.50 7.01
CA LEU A 280 9.91 -19.89 7.70
C LEU A 280 9.59 -21.38 7.47
N SER A 281 9.78 -21.87 6.24
CA SER A 281 9.53 -23.28 5.89
C SER A 281 10.54 -24.27 6.53
N GLU A 282 11.64 -23.81 7.10
CA GLU A 282 12.62 -24.62 7.83
C GLU A 282 12.27 -24.77 9.33
N ILE A 283 11.20 -24.12 9.78
CA ILE A 283 10.72 -24.23 11.17
C ILE A 283 9.74 -25.39 11.26
N ASP A 284 10.20 -26.50 11.83
CA ASP A 284 9.40 -27.76 11.93
C ASP A 284 8.53 -27.82 13.20
N ASP A 285 8.75 -26.95 14.18
CA ASP A 285 8.03 -26.92 15.45
C ASP A 285 6.59 -26.37 15.23
N PRO A 286 5.54 -27.19 15.43
CA PRO A 286 4.15 -26.78 15.22
C PRO A 286 3.73 -25.56 16.07
N ASP A 287 4.16 -25.50 17.33
CA ASP A 287 3.82 -24.38 18.23
C ASP A 287 4.46 -23.07 17.74
N GLU A 288 5.68 -23.13 17.21
CA GLU A 288 6.35 -21.97 16.61
C GLU A 288 5.71 -21.56 15.28
N GLN A 289 5.28 -22.52 14.46
CA GLN A 289 4.55 -22.20 13.22
C GLN A 289 3.22 -21.51 13.52
N ASP A 290 2.45 -21.98 14.47
CA ASP A 290 1.17 -21.39 14.84
C ASP A 290 1.36 -19.99 15.45
N ARG A 291 2.38 -19.80 16.27
CA ARG A 291 2.76 -18.48 16.76
C ARG A 291 3.08 -17.51 15.61
N LEU A 292 3.88 -17.93 14.64
CA LEU A 292 4.26 -17.08 13.51
C LEU A 292 3.07 -16.75 12.59
N LYS A 293 2.13 -17.69 12.41
CA LYS A 293 0.87 -17.43 11.67
C LYS A 293 0.00 -16.39 12.38
N GLN A 294 -0.11 -16.49 13.72
CA GLN A 294 -0.84 -15.52 14.54
C GLN A 294 -0.17 -14.14 14.50
N ASP A 295 1.16 -14.07 14.70
CA ASP A 295 1.94 -12.84 14.59
C ASP A 295 1.76 -12.19 13.20
N MET A 296 1.73 -12.99 12.12
CA MET A 296 1.50 -12.52 10.77
C MET A 296 0.10 -11.90 10.62
N THR A 297 -0.93 -12.60 11.12
CA THR A 297 -2.30 -12.11 11.07
C THR A 297 -2.45 -10.80 11.83
N GLY A 298 -1.92 -10.72 13.05
CA GLY A 298 -1.93 -9.48 13.84
C GLY A 298 -1.16 -8.34 13.16
N LEU A 299 -0.02 -8.62 12.54
CA LEU A 299 0.77 -7.61 11.83
C LEU A 299 0.06 -7.11 10.56
N CYS A 300 -0.58 -8.00 9.80
CA CYS A 300 -1.37 -7.62 8.62
C CYS A 300 -2.57 -6.75 9.02
N ASN A 301 -3.31 -7.11 10.07
CA ASN A 301 -4.40 -6.30 10.60
C ASN A 301 -3.92 -4.90 11.01
N LYS A 302 -2.79 -4.81 11.73
CA LYS A 302 -2.16 -3.52 12.08
C LYS A 302 -1.78 -2.71 10.83
N ALA A 303 -1.20 -3.33 9.82
CA ALA A 303 -0.83 -2.65 8.58
C ALA A 303 -2.07 -2.11 7.83
N ILE A 304 -3.12 -2.90 7.71
CA ILE A 304 -4.39 -2.52 7.09
C ILE A 304 -5.00 -1.30 7.80
N VAL A 305 -5.05 -1.32 9.13
CA VAL A 305 -5.57 -0.18 9.93
C VAL A 305 -4.67 1.05 9.81
N ALA A 306 -3.35 0.89 9.95
CA ALA A 306 -2.38 1.99 9.90
C ALA A 306 -2.31 2.67 8.53
N GLU A 307 -2.64 1.95 7.45
CA GLU A 307 -2.71 2.50 6.09
C GLU A 307 -4.11 3.01 5.73
N ALA A 308 -5.06 2.90 6.66
CA ALA A 308 -6.47 3.27 6.47
C ALA A 308 -7.07 2.63 5.20
N VAL A 309 -6.74 1.35 4.98
CA VAL A 309 -7.22 0.59 3.83
C VAL A 309 -8.71 0.38 3.94
N ASP A 310 -9.44 0.62 2.87
CA ASP A 310 -10.85 0.26 2.78
C ASP A 310 -10.97 -1.27 2.73
N LEU A 311 -11.52 -1.84 3.80
CA LEU A 311 -11.67 -3.28 3.97
C LEU A 311 -12.61 -3.91 2.92
N SER A 312 -13.45 -3.11 2.26
CA SER A 312 -14.25 -3.59 1.13
C SER A 312 -13.45 -3.77 -0.17
N ASN A 313 -12.22 -3.25 -0.22
CA ASN A 313 -11.35 -3.33 -1.38
C ASN A 313 -10.28 -4.42 -1.21
N ILE A 314 -10.60 -5.64 -1.62
CA ILE A 314 -9.70 -6.81 -1.53
C ILE A 314 -8.35 -6.53 -2.18
N ALA A 315 -8.32 -5.92 -3.38
CA ALA A 315 -7.05 -5.62 -4.06
C ALA A 315 -6.16 -4.62 -3.29
N ALA A 316 -6.75 -3.71 -2.51
CA ALA A 316 -5.99 -2.83 -1.63
C ALA A 316 -5.47 -3.57 -0.39
N MET A 317 -6.25 -4.49 0.16
CA MET A 317 -5.82 -5.37 1.25
C MET A 317 -4.66 -6.26 0.80
N GLU A 318 -4.76 -6.91 -0.38
CA GLU A 318 -3.72 -7.75 -0.96
C GLU A 318 -2.39 -6.99 -1.10
N ARG A 319 -2.42 -5.80 -1.71
CA ARG A 319 -1.22 -4.94 -1.82
C ARG A 319 -0.60 -4.60 -0.46
N THR A 320 -1.44 -4.39 0.56
CA THR A 320 -0.93 -4.11 1.91
C THR A 320 -0.27 -5.33 2.54
N VAL A 321 -0.85 -6.51 2.33
CA VAL A 321 -0.26 -7.78 2.78
C VAL A 321 1.06 -8.08 2.06
N GLU A 322 1.11 -7.91 0.73
CA GLU A 322 2.35 -8.03 -0.05
C GLU A 322 3.46 -7.13 0.51
N LYS A 323 3.12 -5.89 0.83
CA LYS A 323 4.05 -4.94 1.45
C LYS A 323 4.55 -5.39 2.83
N VAL A 324 3.68 -6.03 3.62
CA VAL A 324 4.11 -6.62 4.90
C VAL A 324 5.18 -7.68 4.65
N TYR A 325 4.96 -8.59 3.68
CA TYR A 325 5.95 -9.61 3.32
C TYR A 325 7.27 -9.02 2.80
N HIS A 326 7.21 -8.03 1.90
CA HIS A 326 8.40 -7.34 1.40
C HIS A 326 9.20 -6.71 2.56
N THR A 327 8.51 -6.05 3.49
CA THR A 327 9.15 -5.38 4.62
C THR A 327 9.76 -6.37 5.62
N LEU A 328 9.08 -7.50 5.89
CA LEU A 328 9.61 -8.58 6.72
C LEU A 328 10.82 -9.23 6.07
N ASN A 329 10.76 -9.50 4.76
CA ASN A 329 11.86 -10.05 3.98
C ASN A 329 13.10 -9.16 4.09
N LEU A 330 12.91 -7.84 3.86
CA LEU A 330 13.97 -6.85 3.96
C LEU A 330 14.56 -6.79 5.38
N GLY A 331 13.72 -6.75 6.42
CA GLY A 331 14.15 -6.70 7.81
C GLY A 331 14.96 -7.93 8.21
N LEU A 332 14.51 -9.11 7.79
CA LEU A 332 15.20 -10.37 8.07
C LEU A 332 16.53 -10.47 7.33
N GLN A 333 16.58 -10.13 6.03
CA GLN A 333 17.83 -10.09 5.27
C GLN A 333 18.84 -9.12 5.87
N TYR A 334 18.40 -7.93 6.29
CA TYR A 334 19.27 -6.93 6.90
C TYR A 334 19.88 -7.43 8.21
N LEU A 335 19.07 -7.99 9.12
CA LEU A 335 19.55 -8.47 10.43
C LEU A 335 20.44 -9.70 10.32
N SER A 336 20.06 -10.64 9.48
CA SER A 336 20.79 -11.90 9.30
C SER A 336 22.00 -11.77 8.38
N LYS A 337 22.06 -10.73 7.54
CA LYS A 337 22.99 -10.59 6.40
C LYS A 337 22.88 -11.80 5.46
N GLU A 338 21.64 -12.26 5.26
CA GLU A 338 21.28 -13.41 4.43
C GLU A 338 21.81 -14.78 4.94
N ASP A 339 22.36 -14.82 6.16
CA ASP A 339 22.72 -16.07 6.83
C ASP A 339 21.45 -16.76 7.38
N ARG A 340 21.14 -17.97 6.89
CA ARG A 340 19.92 -18.72 7.22
C ARG A 340 19.86 -19.13 8.70
N ILE A 341 20.98 -19.49 9.30
CA ILE A 341 21.01 -19.91 10.72
C ILE A 341 20.66 -18.71 11.60
N ARG A 342 21.26 -17.56 11.34
CA ARG A 342 20.95 -16.31 12.05
C ARG A 342 19.50 -15.88 11.80
N ALA A 343 19.01 -16.02 10.56
CA ALA A 343 17.63 -15.69 10.20
C ALA A 343 16.63 -16.55 10.97
N SER A 344 16.82 -17.88 11.01
CA SER A 344 16.00 -18.79 11.81
C SER A 344 16.00 -18.42 13.29
N HIS A 345 17.17 -18.04 13.83
CA HIS A 345 17.28 -17.58 15.21
C HIS A 345 16.45 -16.31 15.46
N PHE A 346 16.51 -15.32 14.57
CA PHE A 346 15.71 -14.09 14.70
C PHE A 346 14.20 -14.37 14.60
N LEU A 347 13.76 -15.26 13.71
CA LEU A 347 12.34 -15.63 13.61
C LEU A 347 11.81 -16.30 14.88
N ARG A 348 12.64 -17.09 15.56
CA ARG A 348 12.29 -17.74 16.83
C ARG A 348 12.33 -16.81 18.04
N SER A 349 13.21 -15.81 18.03
CA SER A 349 13.45 -14.95 19.18
C SER A 349 12.69 -13.63 19.16
N LEU A 350 12.32 -13.11 17.98
CA LEU A 350 11.67 -11.82 17.85
C LEU A 350 10.22 -11.95 17.37
N PRO A 351 9.29 -11.11 17.88
CA PRO A 351 7.97 -10.92 17.27
C PRO A 351 8.11 -10.38 15.83
N LEU A 352 7.24 -10.81 14.92
CA LEU A 352 7.27 -10.33 13.51
C LEU A 352 7.14 -8.82 13.39
N GLN A 353 6.41 -8.18 14.31
CA GLN A 353 6.33 -6.71 14.37
C GLN A 353 7.71 -6.05 14.51
N ARG A 354 8.63 -6.63 15.27
CA ARG A 354 9.99 -6.08 15.46
C ARG A 354 10.83 -6.24 14.20
N LEU A 355 10.69 -7.36 13.50
CA LEU A 355 11.32 -7.56 12.18
C LEU A 355 10.77 -6.56 11.15
N PHE A 356 9.47 -6.36 11.12
CA PHE A 356 8.82 -5.36 10.27
C PHE A 356 9.34 -3.95 10.58
N GLN A 357 9.38 -3.56 11.87
CA GLN A 357 9.94 -2.26 12.30
C GLN A 357 11.40 -2.11 11.85
N CYS A 358 12.19 -3.18 11.88
CA CYS A 358 13.57 -3.16 11.36
C CYS A 358 13.57 -2.84 9.85
N GLY A 359 12.79 -3.57 9.04
CA GLY A 359 12.68 -3.32 7.60
C GLY A 359 12.27 -1.88 7.28
N VAL A 360 11.23 -1.37 7.95
CA VAL A 360 10.83 0.04 7.82
C VAL A 360 11.96 0.99 8.21
N SER A 361 12.68 0.70 9.29
CA SER A 361 13.74 1.59 9.81
C SER A 361 14.93 1.69 8.87
N THR A 362 15.25 0.63 8.10
CA THR A 362 16.32 0.68 7.09
C THR A 362 15.98 1.68 5.98
N THR A 363 14.74 1.70 5.51
CA THR A 363 14.30 2.69 4.50
C THR A 363 14.25 4.10 5.07
N ILE A 364 13.89 4.29 6.35
CA ILE A 364 13.95 5.58 7.03
C ILE A 364 15.42 6.09 7.12
N LEU A 365 16.39 5.20 7.33
CA LEU A 365 17.82 5.58 7.32
C LEU A 365 18.25 6.08 5.93
N LEU A 366 17.82 5.44 4.86
CA LEU A 366 18.04 5.95 3.49
C LEU A 366 17.46 7.34 3.31
N ARG A 367 16.23 7.57 3.74
CA ARG A 367 15.59 8.89 3.66
C ARG A 367 16.39 9.93 4.45
N ARG A 368 16.86 9.61 5.64
CA ARG A 368 17.72 10.52 6.44
C ARG A 368 19.03 10.85 5.72
N LYS A 369 19.64 9.88 5.00
CA LYS A 369 20.82 10.10 4.17
C LYS A 369 20.49 11.06 3.02
N ALA A 370 19.36 10.83 2.31
CA ALA A 370 18.87 11.73 1.25
C ALA A 370 18.57 13.14 1.79
N GLU A 371 17.91 13.25 2.95
CA GLU A 371 17.66 14.54 3.62
C GLU A 371 18.97 15.26 4.00
N SER A 372 20.02 14.52 4.35
CA SER A 372 21.34 15.11 4.61
C SER A 372 21.97 15.69 3.33
N ILE A 373 21.86 14.97 2.21
CA ILE A 373 22.32 15.45 0.90
C ILE A 373 21.52 16.67 0.46
N LEU A 374 20.19 16.64 0.66
CA LEU A 374 19.32 17.79 0.35
C LEU A 374 19.71 19.06 1.16
N LYS A 375 20.16 18.90 2.40
CA LYS A 375 20.68 20.01 3.23
C LYS A 375 22.07 20.48 2.80
N GLY A 376 22.75 19.72 1.96
CA GLY A 376 24.09 20.05 1.47
C GLY A 376 24.15 21.34 0.66
N PRO A 377 25.38 21.82 0.37
CA PRO A 377 25.59 23.13 -0.31
C PRO A 377 24.90 23.27 -1.65
N TRP A 378 24.76 22.17 -2.40
CA TRP A 378 24.10 22.18 -3.71
C TRP A 378 22.60 22.45 -3.57
N PHE A 379 21.87 21.62 -2.82
CA PHE A 379 20.41 21.74 -2.74
C PHE A 379 19.95 22.81 -1.74
N SER A 380 20.77 23.16 -0.75
CA SER A 380 20.47 24.18 0.25
C SER A 380 19.13 23.98 0.97
N ASN A 381 18.75 22.72 1.20
CA ASN A 381 17.47 22.29 1.77
C ASN A 381 16.22 22.74 0.97
N ASP A 382 16.38 22.98 -0.32
CA ASP A 382 15.31 23.39 -1.23
C ASP A 382 15.00 22.25 -2.22
N GLN A 383 13.82 21.66 -2.10
CA GLN A 383 13.36 20.58 -2.98
C GLN A 383 13.13 21.04 -4.42
N GLU A 384 12.89 22.35 -4.64
CA GLU A 384 12.77 22.88 -6.01
C GLU A 384 14.08 22.73 -6.78
N ASN A 385 15.23 22.64 -6.10
CA ASN A 385 16.53 22.43 -6.73
C ASN A 385 16.72 20.99 -7.26
N LEU A 386 15.82 20.05 -6.92
CA LEU A 386 15.84 18.70 -7.50
C LEU A 386 15.56 18.71 -9.01
N VAL A 387 14.89 19.74 -9.52
CA VAL A 387 14.61 19.91 -10.97
C VAL A 387 15.88 19.92 -11.81
N PHE A 388 17.04 20.26 -11.21
CA PHE A 388 18.33 20.22 -11.90
C PHE A 388 18.92 18.83 -12.05
N LEU A 389 18.33 17.79 -11.44
CA LEU A 389 18.68 16.40 -11.69
C LEU A 389 18.04 15.92 -13.00
N ASP A 390 18.80 15.17 -13.78
CA ASP A 390 18.29 14.51 -14.98
C ASP A 390 17.32 13.38 -14.64
N PRO A 391 16.27 13.12 -15.43
CA PRO A 391 15.54 11.86 -15.35
C PRO A 391 16.45 10.66 -15.70
N PRO A 392 16.36 9.51 -15.00
CA PRO A 392 15.45 9.17 -13.92
C PRO A 392 16.00 9.52 -12.51
N HIS A 393 17.10 10.25 -12.41
CA HIS A 393 17.75 10.58 -11.13
C HIS A 393 16.84 11.46 -10.24
N PHE A 394 16.10 12.39 -10.86
CA PHE A 394 15.10 13.20 -10.17
C PHE A 394 14.06 12.34 -9.45
N GLU A 395 13.40 11.45 -10.20
CA GLU A 395 12.34 10.61 -9.68
C GLU A 395 12.86 9.64 -8.62
N THR A 396 14.07 9.10 -8.83
CA THR A 396 14.70 8.18 -7.86
C THR A 396 14.99 8.89 -6.55
N PHE A 397 15.55 10.11 -6.59
CA PHE A 397 15.85 10.87 -5.38
C PHE A 397 14.57 11.32 -4.67
N GLU A 398 13.56 11.80 -5.43
CA GLU A 398 12.25 12.15 -4.91
C GLU A 398 11.58 10.94 -4.23
N GLY A 399 11.67 9.76 -4.83
CA GLY A 399 11.13 8.51 -4.28
C GLY A 399 11.71 8.18 -2.90
N ILE A 400 13.02 8.33 -2.72
CA ILE A 400 13.69 8.09 -1.43
C ILE A 400 13.29 9.13 -0.38
N LEU A 401 13.04 10.39 -0.78
CA LEU A 401 12.62 11.47 0.13
C LEU A 401 11.18 11.35 0.61
N ARG A 402 10.35 10.52 0.00
CA ARG A 402 8.95 10.37 0.41
C ARG A 402 8.84 9.99 1.88
N ARG A 403 7.71 10.33 2.49
CA ARG A 403 7.40 9.92 3.88
C ARG A 403 7.58 8.41 4.08
N ARG A 404 7.20 7.63 3.09
CA ARG A 404 7.51 6.21 2.93
C ARG A 404 8.42 6.10 1.71
N PRO A 405 9.72 5.87 1.91
CA PRO A 405 10.65 5.76 0.81
C PRO A 405 10.25 4.67 -0.18
N ALA A 406 10.43 4.96 -1.46
CA ALA A 406 10.10 4.06 -2.55
C ALA A 406 11.19 4.12 -3.63
N LEU A 407 11.35 3.02 -4.35
CA LEU A 407 12.23 2.93 -5.52
C LEU A 407 11.48 3.39 -6.77
N TYR A 408 12.17 4.10 -7.65
CA TYR A 408 11.65 4.44 -8.97
C TYR A 408 12.16 3.43 -9.99
N ARG A 409 11.27 2.60 -10.53
CA ARG A 409 11.54 1.60 -11.57
C ARG A 409 10.34 1.48 -12.52
N ASN A 410 10.59 1.14 -13.77
CA ASN A 410 9.52 0.90 -14.76
C ASN A 410 8.47 2.04 -14.83
N TRP A 411 8.93 3.29 -14.74
CA TRP A 411 8.08 4.50 -14.76
C TRP A 411 7.08 4.60 -13.59
N GLY A 412 7.38 3.93 -12.48
CA GLY A 412 6.57 3.95 -11.28
C GLY A 412 7.38 3.82 -9.99
N TYR A 413 6.68 3.98 -8.87
CA TYR A 413 7.28 3.82 -7.55
C TYR A 413 6.90 2.47 -6.96
N GLU A 414 7.90 1.73 -6.50
CA GLU A 414 7.78 0.41 -5.89
C GLU A 414 8.34 0.41 -4.47
N ASP A 415 7.82 -0.49 -3.61
CA ASP A 415 8.37 -0.68 -2.27
C ASP A 415 9.73 -1.39 -2.33
N PHE A 416 10.56 -1.13 -1.32
CA PHE A 416 11.79 -1.90 -1.10
C PHE A 416 11.46 -3.33 -0.69
N LYS A 417 12.06 -4.32 -1.36
CA LYS A 417 11.75 -5.75 -1.18
C LYS A 417 12.94 -6.55 -0.65
N THR A 418 14.15 -6.12 -0.97
CA THR A 418 15.37 -6.87 -0.71
C THR A 418 16.50 -6.00 -0.18
N LEU A 419 17.52 -6.64 0.40
CA LEU A 419 18.77 -5.97 0.80
C LEU A 419 19.50 -5.37 -0.42
N GLN A 420 19.35 -5.96 -1.61
CA GLN A 420 19.93 -5.43 -2.82
C GLN A 420 19.32 -4.08 -3.21
N ASP A 421 18.00 -3.91 -3.03
CA ASP A 421 17.32 -2.64 -3.26
C ASP A 421 17.85 -1.52 -2.35
N LEU A 422 18.17 -1.85 -1.08
CA LEU A 422 18.78 -0.88 -0.17
C LEU A 422 20.18 -0.47 -0.65
N LYS A 423 21.01 -1.44 -1.06
CA LYS A 423 22.36 -1.17 -1.55
C LYS A 423 22.36 -0.30 -2.81
N GLU A 424 21.47 -0.59 -3.75
CA GLU A 424 21.30 0.21 -4.97
C GLU A 424 20.89 1.65 -4.65
N ALA A 425 19.97 1.83 -3.69
CA ALA A 425 19.57 3.16 -3.26
C ALA A 425 20.68 3.90 -2.48
N GLU A 426 21.47 3.19 -1.68
CA GLU A 426 22.64 3.77 -1.00
C GLU A 426 23.70 4.22 -2.00
N ASP A 427 24.04 3.38 -2.97
CA ASP A 427 25.00 3.69 -4.04
C ASP A 427 24.50 4.87 -4.89
N PHE A 428 23.21 4.88 -5.23
CA PHE A 428 22.60 6.01 -5.92
C PHE A 428 22.72 7.33 -5.13
N LEU A 429 22.50 7.30 -3.81
CA LEU A 429 22.66 8.51 -2.99
C LEU A 429 24.13 8.99 -2.95
N GLU A 430 25.09 8.06 -2.93
CA GLU A 430 26.53 8.39 -3.01
C GLU A 430 26.90 8.93 -4.39
N PHE A 431 26.33 8.38 -5.45
CA PHE A 431 26.46 8.90 -6.80
C PHE A 431 25.99 10.36 -6.88
N ILE A 432 24.77 10.67 -6.40
CA ILE A 432 24.23 12.05 -6.42
C ILE A 432 25.11 13.00 -5.62
N ASP A 433 25.51 12.62 -4.39
CA ASP A 433 26.41 13.46 -3.58
C ASP A 433 27.74 13.75 -4.30
N THR A 434 28.31 12.72 -4.94
CA THR A 434 29.55 12.86 -5.69
C THR A 434 29.39 13.80 -6.89
N VAL A 435 28.34 13.63 -7.69
CA VAL A 435 28.10 14.42 -8.90
C VAL A 435 27.83 15.89 -8.57
N VAL A 436 26.96 16.18 -7.58
CA VAL A 436 26.65 17.57 -7.21
C VAL A 436 27.86 18.28 -6.59
N ASN A 437 28.69 17.55 -5.83
CA ASN A 437 29.95 18.09 -5.31
C ASN A 437 30.96 18.38 -6.43
N PHE A 438 31.08 17.49 -7.42
CA PHE A 438 31.91 17.70 -8.60
C PHE A 438 31.45 18.92 -9.39
N VAL A 439 30.18 19.05 -9.73
CA VAL A 439 29.65 20.19 -10.47
C VAL A 439 29.84 21.50 -9.70
N GLY A 440 29.62 21.48 -8.37
CA GLY A 440 29.81 22.65 -7.53
C GLY A 440 31.26 23.12 -7.41
N ARG A 441 32.22 22.18 -7.29
CA ARG A 441 33.64 22.51 -7.05
C ARG A 441 34.43 22.71 -8.32
N GLU A 442 34.31 21.77 -9.27
CA GLU A 442 35.14 21.77 -10.49
C GLU A 442 34.54 22.66 -11.59
N LEU A 443 33.22 22.54 -11.82
CA LEU A 443 32.55 23.35 -12.82
C LEU A 443 32.09 24.72 -12.27
N LYS A 444 32.14 24.90 -10.95
CA LYS A 444 31.77 26.14 -10.23
C LYS A 444 30.35 26.61 -10.51
N VAL A 445 29.44 25.67 -10.66
CA VAL A 445 28.01 25.89 -10.88
C VAL A 445 27.22 25.40 -9.67
N ASN A 446 26.21 26.17 -9.29
CA ASN A 446 25.26 25.81 -8.25
C ASN A 446 23.85 26.33 -8.59
N PRO A 447 22.78 25.86 -7.93
CA PRO A 447 21.42 26.30 -8.21
C PRO A 447 21.19 27.80 -8.12
N ILE A 448 21.89 28.51 -7.22
CA ILE A 448 21.79 29.97 -7.09
C ILE A 448 22.28 30.63 -8.38
N ARG A 449 23.48 30.25 -8.83
CA ARG A 449 24.05 30.76 -10.09
C ARG A 449 23.14 30.45 -11.29
N LEU A 450 22.56 29.25 -11.34
CA LEU A 450 21.64 28.87 -12.42
C LEU A 450 20.37 29.73 -12.43
N LYS A 451 19.79 30.00 -11.25
CA LYS A 451 18.58 30.83 -11.09
C LYS A 451 18.86 32.33 -11.41
N GLU A 452 20.09 32.80 -11.24
CA GLU A 452 20.50 34.19 -11.49
C GLU A 452 21.03 34.45 -12.91
N MET A 453 21.23 33.40 -13.72
CA MET A 453 21.73 33.55 -15.09
C MET A 453 20.72 34.26 -15.97
N ASP A 454 21.23 35.20 -16.78
CA ASP A 454 20.47 35.78 -17.90
C ASP A 454 20.45 34.77 -19.07
N LEU A 455 19.32 34.13 -19.24
CA LEU A 455 19.07 33.15 -20.31
C LEU A 455 18.33 33.77 -21.51
N SER A 456 18.17 35.09 -21.55
CA SER A 456 17.52 35.78 -22.67
C SER A 456 18.20 35.43 -23.99
N GLY A 457 17.47 34.95 -24.96
CA GLY A 457 18.00 34.52 -26.27
C GLY A 457 18.85 33.24 -26.21
N CYS A 458 18.83 32.49 -25.12
CA CYS A 458 19.40 31.15 -25.03
C CYS A 458 18.36 30.06 -25.30
N ASN A 459 18.82 28.84 -25.45
CA ASN A 459 18.01 27.63 -25.42
C ASN A 459 18.72 26.60 -24.51
N PRO A 460 18.10 26.20 -23.39
CA PRO A 460 16.78 26.63 -22.86
C PRO A 460 16.79 28.08 -22.34
N GLU A 461 15.62 28.72 -22.33
CA GLU A 461 15.38 30.03 -21.73
C GLU A 461 14.99 29.97 -20.25
N ASP A 462 14.46 28.80 -19.79
CA ASP A 462 14.11 28.57 -18.40
C ASP A 462 15.23 27.80 -17.68
N CYS A 463 15.71 28.33 -16.58
CA CYS A 463 16.76 27.67 -15.79
C CYS A 463 16.34 26.28 -15.26
N ARG A 464 15.04 26.04 -15.10
CA ARG A 464 14.51 24.74 -14.67
C ARG A 464 14.66 23.63 -15.73
N GLU A 465 14.97 23.98 -16.97
CA GLU A 465 15.29 23.03 -18.03
C GLU A 465 16.79 22.71 -18.12
N ILE A 466 17.62 23.37 -17.31
CA ILE A 466 19.05 23.11 -17.23
C ILE A 466 19.31 22.00 -16.21
N THR A 467 19.70 20.83 -16.69
CA THR A 467 20.05 19.69 -15.84
C THR A 467 21.57 19.59 -15.62
N LEU A 468 22.00 18.67 -14.73
CA LEU A 468 23.42 18.42 -14.49
C LEU A 468 24.14 17.95 -15.75
N SER A 469 23.48 17.17 -16.61
CA SER A 469 24.04 16.77 -17.91
C SER A 469 24.22 17.97 -18.83
N THR A 470 23.26 18.90 -18.87
CA THR A 470 23.37 20.15 -19.62
C THR A 470 24.57 21.00 -19.14
N VAL A 471 24.75 21.10 -17.82
CA VAL A 471 25.91 21.80 -17.24
C VAL A 471 27.22 21.14 -17.66
N PHE A 472 27.32 19.84 -17.55
CA PHE A 472 28.51 19.08 -17.90
C PHE A 472 28.84 19.19 -19.39
N LEU A 473 27.88 18.88 -20.27
CA LEU A 473 28.07 18.89 -21.72
C LEU A 473 28.39 20.29 -22.28
N THR A 474 27.72 21.33 -21.75
CA THR A 474 28.02 22.72 -22.13
C THR A 474 29.44 23.14 -21.67
N SER A 475 29.84 22.71 -20.46
CA SER A 475 31.20 22.97 -19.97
C SER A 475 32.25 22.20 -20.78
N LEU A 476 31.96 20.98 -21.21
CA LEU A 476 32.80 20.22 -22.12
C LEU A 476 32.95 20.90 -23.48
N ALA A 477 31.87 21.41 -24.04
CA ALA A 477 31.88 22.12 -25.30
C ALA A 477 32.75 23.38 -25.20
N ASN A 478 32.61 24.18 -24.14
CA ASN A 478 33.49 25.33 -23.90
C ASN A 478 34.95 24.92 -23.71
N ARG A 479 35.25 23.80 -23.06
CA ARG A 479 36.62 23.27 -22.97
C ARG A 479 37.21 22.97 -24.33
N MET A 480 36.44 22.35 -25.22
CA MET A 480 36.90 21.98 -26.56
C MET A 480 37.00 23.19 -27.50
N LEU A 481 36.12 24.15 -27.35
CA LEU A 481 36.09 25.36 -28.18
C LEU A 481 37.04 26.47 -27.70
N LYS A 482 37.05 26.73 -26.37
CA LYS A 482 37.74 27.88 -25.73
C LYS A 482 38.90 27.48 -24.82
N GLY A 483 39.12 26.18 -24.58
CA GLY A 483 40.24 25.66 -23.79
C GLY A 483 40.02 25.57 -22.28
N SER A 484 38.87 25.97 -21.73
CA SER A 484 38.56 25.91 -20.30
C SER A 484 37.18 25.36 -20.03
N PHE A 485 37.01 24.59 -18.91
CA PHE A 485 35.71 24.16 -18.44
C PHE A 485 34.97 25.34 -17.81
N GLN A 486 33.99 25.86 -18.55
CA GLN A 486 33.15 26.99 -18.10
C GLN A 486 31.72 26.74 -18.52
N PHE A 487 30.78 26.95 -17.61
CA PHE A 487 29.36 26.86 -17.93
C PHE A 487 28.87 28.23 -18.41
N GLU A 488 28.95 28.43 -19.73
CA GLU A 488 28.49 29.61 -20.46
C GLU A 488 27.78 29.15 -21.73
N ALA A 489 26.80 29.94 -22.17
CA ALA A 489 26.09 29.64 -23.42
C ALA A 489 27.07 29.58 -24.62
N ILE A 490 26.89 28.60 -25.46
CA ILE A 490 27.67 28.40 -26.68
C ILE A 490 26.97 29.16 -27.79
N GLU A 491 27.70 29.97 -28.56
CA GLU A 491 27.16 30.61 -29.75
C GLU A 491 26.72 29.54 -30.77
N GLN A 492 25.58 29.73 -31.40
CA GLN A 492 25.02 28.75 -32.36
C GLN A 492 26.04 28.33 -33.42
N ALA A 493 26.83 29.25 -33.93
CA ALA A 493 27.89 28.98 -34.92
C ALA A 493 28.98 28.02 -34.39
N GLY A 494 29.24 28.00 -33.08
CA GLY A 494 30.20 27.12 -32.42
C GLY A 494 29.73 25.68 -32.23
N VAL A 495 28.41 25.46 -32.25
CA VAL A 495 27.83 24.11 -32.02
C VAL A 495 28.32 23.15 -33.10
N LYS A 496 28.31 23.53 -34.34
CA LYS A 496 28.77 22.69 -35.47
C LYS A 496 30.24 22.28 -35.32
N ASP A 497 31.12 23.22 -34.97
CA ASP A 497 32.56 22.92 -34.73
C ASP A 497 32.72 21.95 -33.55
N PHE A 498 31.95 22.14 -32.47
CA PHE A 498 31.94 21.20 -31.34
C PHE A 498 31.51 19.78 -31.75
N LEU A 499 30.41 19.64 -32.50
CA LEU A 499 29.93 18.33 -32.97
C LEU A 499 30.99 17.63 -33.84
N TYR A 500 31.64 18.34 -34.76
CA TYR A 500 32.72 17.76 -35.57
C TYR A 500 33.93 17.27 -34.75
N ARG A 501 34.22 17.93 -33.64
CA ARG A 501 35.32 17.49 -32.74
C ARG A 501 34.94 16.28 -31.89
N VAL A 502 33.67 16.13 -31.57
CA VAL A 502 33.18 15.10 -30.65
C VAL A 502 32.72 13.84 -31.39
N PHE A 503 32.03 13.99 -32.54
CA PHE A 503 31.45 12.86 -33.28
C PHE A 503 32.32 12.43 -34.43
N GLU A 504 32.25 11.14 -34.70
CA GLU A 504 32.52 10.52 -36.01
C GLU A 504 31.22 9.94 -36.53
N TRP A 505 30.99 10.06 -37.85
CA TRP A 505 29.76 9.58 -38.49
C TRP A 505 30.05 8.37 -39.31
N ASP A 506 29.22 7.34 -39.20
CA ASP A 506 29.28 6.13 -40.02
C ASP A 506 28.74 6.39 -41.45
N ALA A 507 28.85 5.36 -42.29
CA ALA A 507 28.36 5.42 -43.67
C ALA A 507 26.83 5.60 -43.79
N GLN A 508 26.10 5.43 -42.69
CA GLN A 508 24.63 5.59 -42.61
C GLN A 508 24.25 6.95 -42.03
N GLY A 509 25.24 7.80 -41.68
CA GLY A 509 25.02 9.13 -41.09
C GLY A 509 24.71 9.13 -39.59
N LYS A 510 24.93 8.01 -38.90
CA LYS A 510 24.80 7.92 -37.43
C LYS A 510 26.11 8.36 -36.79
N GLY A 511 26.02 9.40 -35.96
CA GLY A 511 27.15 9.93 -35.20
C GLY A 511 27.40 9.10 -33.93
N VAL A 512 28.63 8.74 -33.68
CA VAL A 512 29.12 8.09 -32.47
C VAL A 512 30.22 8.98 -31.86
N ILE A 513 30.25 9.11 -30.55
CA ILE A 513 31.26 9.91 -29.86
C ILE A 513 32.65 9.24 -30.01
N ARG A 514 33.63 10.02 -30.47
CA ARG A 514 35.01 9.58 -30.67
C ARG A 514 35.60 8.97 -29.39
N MET A 515 36.25 7.81 -29.51
CA MET A 515 36.86 7.14 -28.36
C MET A 515 37.91 8.01 -27.66
N GLU A 516 38.70 8.78 -28.43
CA GLU A 516 39.68 9.70 -27.87
C GLU A 516 39.05 10.75 -26.94
N VAL A 517 37.83 11.21 -27.19
CA VAL A 517 37.11 12.14 -26.34
C VAL A 517 36.69 11.47 -25.04
N LYS A 518 36.16 10.26 -25.14
CA LYS A 518 35.77 9.46 -23.96
C LYS A 518 36.98 9.16 -23.06
N GLU A 519 38.11 8.78 -23.65
CA GLU A 519 39.33 8.46 -22.90
C GLU A 519 39.95 9.70 -22.22
N ARG A 520 40.07 10.81 -22.91
CA ARG A 520 40.57 12.06 -22.32
C ARG A 520 39.73 12.59 -21.18
N LEU A 521 38.40 12.43 -21.26
CA LEU A 521 37.50 12.78 -20.17
C LEU A 521 37.70 11.83 -18.98
N ARG A 522 37.84 10.53 -19.20
CA ARG A 522 38.11 9.53 -18.16
C ARG A 522 39.43 9.82 -17.44
N GLU A 523 40.50 10.15 -18.19
CA GLU A 523 41.79 10.53 -17.62
C GLU A 523 41.64 11.79 -16.75
N TRP A 524 40.94 12.80 -17.25
CA TRP A 524 40.70 14.05 -16.49
C TRP A 524 39.90 13.80 -15.21
N LEU A 525 38.78 13.10 -15.28
CA LEU A 525 37.96 12.77 -14.09
C LEU A 525 38.76 11.92 -13.07
N SER A 526 39.56 10.99 -13.57
CA SER A 526 40.43 10.17 -12.71
C SER A 526 41.53 10.96 -12.05
N SER A 527 41.95 12.10 -12.62
CA SER A 527 42.95 13.00 -12.03
C SER A 527 42.39 13.90 -10.94
N ILE A 528 41.08 14.17 -10.97
CA ILE A 528 40.39 15.03 -10.00
C ILE A 528 40.00 14.26 -8.73
N GLU A 529 39.55 13.02 -8.87
CA GLU A 529 39.04 12.23 -7.76
C GLU A 529 39.95 11.03 -7.50
N SER A 530 40.46 10.97 -6.28
CA SER A 530 41.40 9.93 -5.82
C SER A 530 40.70 8.73 -5.18
N GLU A 531 39.49 8.91 -4.67
CA GLU A 531 38.69 7.86 -4.04
C GLU A 531 38.03 6.96 -5.10
N ASP A 532 38.30 5.67 -5.06
CA ASP A 532 37.86 4.74 -6.10
C ASP A 532 36.33 4.73 -6.32
N SER A 533 35.52 4.71 -5.23
CA SER A 533 34.06 4.71 -5.33
C SER A 533 33.55 5.98 -6.01
N ARG A 534 33.99 7.14 -5.57
CA ARG A 534 33.59 8.43 -6.16
C ARG A 534 34.06 8.58 -7.61
N ARG A 535 35.25 8.09 -7.91
CA ARG A 535 35.74 8.07 -9.29
C ARG A 535 34.83 7.23 -10.19
N GLN A 536 34.38 6.06 -9.74
CA GLN A 536 33.43 5.24 -10.50
C GLN A 536 32.10 5.98 -10.72
N HIS A 537 31.59 6.68 -9.72
CA HIS A 537 30.38 7.51 -9.86
C HIS A 537 30.55 8.63 -10.89
N LEU A 538 31.71 9.32 -10.92
CA LEU A 538 31.98 10.34 -11.93
C LEU A 538 32.11 9.75 -13.34
N LEU A 539 32.70 8.58 -13.48
CA LEU A 539 32.78 7.89 -14.78
C LEU A 539 31.39 7.44 -15.24
N ALA A 540 30.56 6.94 -14.33
CA ALA A 540 29.16 6.59 -14.63
C ALA A 540 28.36 7.83 -15.06
N PHE A 541 28.55 8.95 -14.39
CA PHE A 541 27.93 10.23 -14.79
C PHE A 541 28.42 10.71 -16.17
N GLN A 542 29.72 10.59 -16.45
CA GLN A 542 30.26 10.89 -17.78
C GLN A 542 29.57 10.03 -18.85
N ASP A 543 29.54 8.73 -18.64
CA ASP A 543 28.96 7.80 -19.62
C ASP A 543 27.47 8.13 -19.82
N PHE A 544 26.71 8.36 -18.76
CA PHE A 544 25.31 8.82 -18.81
C PHE A 544 25.14 10.10 -19.64
N CYS A 545 25.96 11.13 -19.39
CA CYS A 545 25.88 12.39 -20.14
C CYS A 545 26.23 12.22 -21.62
N LEU A 546 27.25 11.41 -21.92
CA LEU A 546 27.66 11.14 -23.29
C LEU A 546 26.65 10.32 -24.06
N ASP A 547 26.00 9.35 -23.40
CA ASP A 547 24.93 8.53 -24.01
C ASP A 547 23.73 9.42 -24.35
N LEU A 548 23.27 10.28 -23.42
CA LEU A 548 22.22 11.27 -23.70
C LEU A 548 22.58 12.19 -24.86
N PHE A 549 23.85 12.60 -24.94
CA PHE A 549 24.32 13.48 -26.00
C PHE A 549 24.36 12.74 -27.37
N GLU A 550 24.80 11.49 -27.37
CA GLU A 550 24.81 10.64 -28.56
C GLU A 550 23.39 10.36 -29.06
N GLU A 551 22.45 10.07 -28.16
CA GLU A 551 21.04 9.87 -28.52
C GLU A 551 20.38 11.12 -29.12
N GLY A 552 20.70 12.30 -28.59
CA GLY A 552 20.15 13.57 -29.03
C GLY A 552 20.77 14.10 -30.33
N TYR A 553 22.09 14.06 -30.42
CA TYR A 553 22.84 14.71 -31.52
C TYR A 553 23.41 13.75 -32.55
N GLY A 554 23.60 12.47 -32.22
CA GLY A 554 24.14 11.48 -33.14
C GLY A 554 23.24 11.16 -34.34
N LYS A 555 21.99 11.62 -34.33
CA LYS A 555 21.03 11.48 -35.44
C LYS A 555 21.01 12.66 -36.40
N LEU A 556 21.72 13.75 -36.05
CA LEU A 556 21.76 14.94 -36.85
C LEU A 556 22.79 14.80 -37.97
N PRO A 557 22.42 15.07 -39.26
CA PRO A 557 23.37 15.03 -40.35
C PRO A 557 24.48 16.10 -40.12
N PRO A 558 25.76 15.76 -40.40
CA PRO A 558 26.87 16.68 -40.15
C PRO A 558 26.84 17.97 -40.97
N GLU A 559 26.06 17.98 -42.06
CA GLU A 559 25.96 19.13 -42.96
C GLU A 559 24.83 20.09 -42.59
N GLU A 560 23.85 19.69 -41.79
CA GLU A 560 22.72 20.54 -41.40
C GLU A 560 23.10 21.52 -40.28
N GLU A 561 22.52 22.72 -40.33
CA GLU A 561 22.57 23.65 -39.20
C GLU A 561 21.67 23.13 -38.07
N VAL A 562 22.23 23.02 -36.87
CA VAL A 562 21.49 22.60 -35.69
C VAL A 562 20.54 23.71 -35.28
N ASP A 563 19.24 23.47 -35.37
CA ASP A 563 18.24 24.37 -34.77
C ASP A 563 18.16 24.10 -33.27
N PRO A 564 18.58 25.06 -32.41
CA PRO A 564 18.62 24.85 -30.96
C PRO A 564 17.27 24.45 -30.34
N ARG A 565 16.14 24.77 -30.98
CA ARG A 565 14.79 24.49 -30.48
C ARG A 565 14.45 23.01 -30.43
N PHE A 566 15.12 22.20 -31.24
CA PHE A 566 14.84 20.75 -31.37
C PHE A 566 15.87 19.85 -30.68
N VAL A 567 16.91 20.44 -30.07
CA VAL A 567 17.97 19.70 -29.39
C VAL A 567 18.10 20.14 -27.93
N LYS A 568 18.25 19.14 -27.04
CA LYS A 568 18.43 19.34 -25.61
C LYS A 568 19.83 18.92 -25.17
N GLY A 569 20.25 19.32 -23.99
CA GLY A 569 21.52 18.92 -23.39
C GLY A 569 22.69 19.91 -23.58
N LEU A 570 22.51 20.99 -24.32
CA LEU A 570 23.46 22.12 -24.39
C LEU A 570 22.75 23.43 -24.14
N LEU A 571 23.44 24.38 -23.48
CA LEU A 571 22.99 25.77 -23.38
C LEU A 571 23.54 26.54 -24.57
N ILE A 572 22.67 26.92 -25.51
CA ILE A 572 23.04 27.55 -26.79
C ILE A 572 22.45 28.96 -26.84
N ARG A 573 23.24 29.95 -27.24
CA ARG A 573 22.79 31.32 -27.53
C ARG A 573 22.41 31.41 -29.01
N ARG A 574 21.19 31.92 -29.27
CA ARG A 574 20.66 32.16 -30.62
C ARG A 574 21.24 33.40 -31.26
#